data_89373e3e9d4341d5a6af002f0cc9a37b
#
_entry.id   89373e3e9d4341d5a6af002f0cc9a37b
#
_cell.length_a   1.000
_cell.length_b   1.000
_cell.length_c   1.000
_cell.angle_alpha   90.00
_cell.angle_beta   90.00
_cell.angle_gamma   90.00
#
_symmetry.space_group_name_H-M   'P 1'
#
loop_
_entity.id
_entity.type
_entity.pdbx_description
1 polymer ?
#
loop_
_entity_poly.entity_id
_entity_poly.type
_entity_poly.pdbx_seq_one_letter_code
_entity_poly.pdbx_strand_id
1 'polypeptide(L)' 'MKITYTIWQGSLLKGRLTAKSMKEITALIDELNEGKPSLKFVYMVHEIEQVA' A
#
# COMPACT_ATOMS: atom_id res chain seq x y z
N MET A 1 -7.39 9.03 -14.03
CA MET A 1 -7.93 8.39 -12.84
C MET A 1 -6.92 8.42 -11.70
N LYS A 2 -7.36 8.76 -10.53
CA LYS A 2 -6.50 8.73 -9.34
C LYS A 2 -7.05 7.73 -8.34
N ILE A 3 -6.13 7.02 -7.71
CA ILE A 3 -6.48 6.07 -6.67
C ILE A 3 -5.78 6.51 -5.40
N THR A 4 -6.57 6.82 -4.38
CA THR A 4 -6.02 7.18 -3.08
C THR A 4 -6.09 5.96 -2.17
N TYR A 5 -5.06 5.73 -1.42
CA TYR A 5 -5.00 4.55 -0.57
C TYR A 5 -4.15 4.82 0.67
N THR A 6 -4.33 3.99 1.68
CA THR A 6 -3.54 4.08 2.90
C THR A 6 -2.64 2.86 3.02
N ILE A 7 -1.49 3.05 3.60
CA ILE A 7 -0.53 1.99 3.85
C ILE A 7 -0.47 1.73 5.34
N TRP A 8 -0.63 0.48 5.71
CA TRP A 8 -0.60 0.04 7.09
C TRP A 8 0.48 -1.00 7.31
N GLN A 9 1.09 -0.98 8.45
CA GLN A 9 1.99 -2.03 8.88
C GLN A 9 1.43 -2.62 10.16
N GLY A 10 0.79 -3.77 10.04
CA GLY A 10 0.02 -4.31 11.14
C GLY A 10 -1.16 -3.41 11.44
N SER A 11 -1.26 -2.92 12.64
CA SER A 11 -2.32 -2.01 13.04
C SER A 11 -1.90 -0.54 13.03
N LEU A 12 -0.70 -0.28 12.54
CA LEU A 12 -0.15 1.08 12.53
C LEU A 12 -0.28 1.71 11.16
N LEU A 13 -0.96 2.84 11.09
CA LEU A 13 -1.10 3.61 9.86
C LEU A 13 0.22 4.29 9.53
N LYS A 14 0.75 4.02 8.34
CA LYS A 14 2.03 4.59 7.91
C LYS A 14 1.86 5.83 7.06
N GLY A 15 0.77 5.90 6.30
CA GLY A 15 0.56 7.08 5.47
C GLY A 15 -0.54 6.89 4.43
N ARG A 16 -0.84 7.98 3.73
CA ARG A 16 -1.85 7.99 2.67
C ARG A 16 -1.18 8.49 1.39
N LEU A 17 -1.36 7.74 0.31
CA LEU A 17 -0.72 8.02 -0.96
C LEU A 17 -1.71 8.00 -2.10
N THR A 18 -1.26 8.48 -3.25
CA THR A 18 -2.06 8.50 -4.46
C THR A 18 -1.29 7.79 -5.58
N ALA A 19 -1.98 6.99 -6.36
CA ALA A 19 -1.39 6.29 -7.48
C ALA A 19 -2.25 6.47 -8.73
N LYS A 20 -1.68 6.16 -9.88
CA LYS A 20 -2.40 6.25 -11.15
C LYS A 20 -3.12 4.95 -11.49
N SER A 21 -2.68 3.85 -10.92
CA SER A 21 -3.29 2.54 -11.19
C SER A 21 -3.04 1.59 -10.03
N MET A 22 -3.82 0.51 -9.99
CA MET A 22 -3.63 -0.52 -8.98
C MET A 22 -2.28 -1.22 -9.15
N LYS A 23 -1.78 -1.26 -10.38
CA LYS A 23 -0.49 -1.88 -10.65
C LYS A 23 0.64 -1.16 -9.92
N GLU A 24 0.58 0.17 -9.86
CA GLU A 24 1.56 0.94 -9.13
C GLU A 24 1.50 0.65 -7.63
N ILE A 25 0.30 0.50 -7.11
CA ILE A 25 0.11 0.20 -5.68
C ILE A 25 0.69 -1.17 -5.35
N THR A 26 0.41 -2.17 -6.19
CA THR A 26 0.93 -3.51 -5.99
C THR A 26 2.45 -3.52 -6.03
N ALA A 27 3.03 -2.79 -6.98
CA ALA A 27 4.48 -2.72 -7.11
C ALA A 27 5.12 -2.08 -5.89
N LEU A 28 4.52 -1.02 -5.37
CA LEU A 28 5.04 -0.35 -4.19
C LEU A 28 5.00 -1.26 -2.97
N ILE A 29 3.89 -1.96 -2.78
CA ILE A 29 3.74 -2.85 -1.63
C ILE A 29 4.74 -4.01 -1.71
N ASP A 30 4.93 -4.56 -2.91
CA ASP A 30 5.90 -5.64 -3.10
C ASP A 30 7.31 -5.16 -2.76
N GLU A 31 7.65 -3.93 -3.17
CA GLU A 31 8.95 -3.36 -2.89
C GLU A 31 9.16 -3.13 -1.40
N LEU A 32 8.13 -2.63 -0.72
CA LEU A 32 8.22 -2.39 0.73
C LEU A 32 8.40 -3.69 1.52
N ASN A 33 7.83 -4.77 1.02
CA ASN A 33 7.91 -6.06 1.69
C ASN A 33 9.10 -6.90 1.24
N GLU A 34 9.85 -6.44 0.26
CA GLU A 34 10.96 -7.18 -0.29
C GLU A 34 12.03 -7.46 0.76
N GLY A 35 12.50 -8.70 0.78
CA GLY A 35 13.54 -9.10 1.71
C GLY A 35 13.08 -9.27 3.14
N LYS A 36 11.78 -9.22 3.37
CA LYS A 36 11.24 -9.31 4.73
C LYS A 36 10.09 -10.32 4.82
N PRO A 37 10.28 -11.52 4.28
CA PRO A 37 9.18 -12.49 4.21
C PRO A 37 8.71 -13.01 5.57
N SER A 38 9.55 -12.93 6.57
CA SER A 38 9.23 -13.45 7.89
C SER A 38 8.74 -12.38 8.86
N LEU A 39 8.51 -11.17 8.37
CA LEU A 39 8.04 -10.11 9.24
C LEU A 39 6.64 -10.42 9.75
N LYS A 40 6.48 -10.20 11.02
CA LYS A 40 5.19 -10.32 11.66
C LYS A 40 4.22 -9.27 11.16
N PHE A 41 4.74 -8.11 10.80
CA PHE A 41 3.94 -6.98 10.32
C PHE A 41 4.39 -6.61 8.92
N VAL A 42 3.64 -7.09 7.94
CA VAL A 42 3.90 -6.72 6.54
C VAL A 42 3.09 -5.48 6.19
N TYR A 43 3.55 -4.77 5.17
CA TYR A 43 2.83 -3.61 4.69
C TYR A 43 1.58 -4.07 3.93
N MET A 44 0.48 -3.38 4.16
CA MET A 44 -0.80 -3.70 3.51
C MET A 44 -1.47 -2.41 3.08
N VAL A 45 -2.29 -2.52 2.04
CA VAL A 45 -3.05 -1.38 1.53
C VAL A 45 -4.49 -1.50 1.98
N HIS A 46 -5.03 -0.39 2.48
CA HIS A 46 -6.43 -0.31 2.90
C HIS A 46 -7.05 0.97 2.38
N GLU A 47 -8.35 1.07 2.51
CA GLU A 47 -9.08 2.28 2.19
C GLU A 47 -8.80 2.79 0.78
N ILE A 48 -8.89 1.87 -0.19
CA ILE A 48 -8.68 2.22 -1.59
C ILE A 48 -9.89 2.98 -2.11
N GLU A 49 -9.65 4.16 -2.66
CA GLU A 49 -10.70 5.00 -3.19
C GLU A 49 -10.29 5.50 -4.57
N GLN A 50 -11.13 5.25 -5.56
CA GLN A 50 -10.89 5.71 -6.92
C GLN A 50 -11.63 7.01 -7.16
N VAL A 51 -10.90 7.98 -7.71
CA VAL A 51 -11.46 9.27 -8.08
C VAL A 51 -11.29 9.44 -9.57
N ALA A 52 -12.39 9.56 -10.28
CA ALA A 52 -12.38 9.71 -11.73
C ALA A 52 -11.79 11.06 -12.16
#